data_bae24966abca275ef365dc7bdad57f62
#
_entry.id   bae24966abca275ef365dc7bdad57f62
#
_cell.length_a   1.000
_cell.length_b   1.000
_cell.length_c   1.000
_cell.angle_alpha   90.00
_cell.angle_beta   90.00
_cell.angle_gamma   90.00
#
_symmetry.space_group_name_H-M   'P 1'
#
loop_
_entity.id
_entity.type
_entity.pdbx_description
1 polymer ?
#
loop_
_entity_poly.entity_id
_entity_poly.type
_entity_poly.pdbx_seq_one_letter_code
_entity_poly.pdbx_strand_id
1 'polypeptide(L)'
;MDTMVTFAQAFIGMFQKGGGVLWSWISEIIPTLVCLLVAMNALVKIVGNDKIEKFAGACAGNPITRYIVLPVVGVFFFCNPMGLSLGKFLPELYKPSYYASATGQCHTLNGMFPHINPGELFVYLGIANGITTLGLNSVDLALRYLLIGIVINFLRGWVTDFTTAYVQKQQGISLSKQLKTA
;
A
#
# COMPACT_ATOMS: atom_id res chain seq x y z
N MET A 1 20.55 8.48 47.38
CA MET A 1 19.30 7.71 47.30
C MET A 1 18.33 8.38 46.31
N ASP A 2 18.07 9.67 46.47
CA ASP A 2 17.05 10.38 45.64
C ASP A 2 17.33 10.37 44.16
N THR A 3 18.59 10.52 43.74
CA THR A 3 18.97 10.48 42.33
C THR A 3 18.69 9.12 41.65
N MET A 4 18.94 8.02 42.37
CA MET A 4 18.65 6.67 41.92
C MET A 4 17.14 6.41 41.80
N VAL A 5 16.36 6.92 42.76
CA VAL A 5 14.90 6.82 42.73
C VAL A 5 14.32 7.62 41.56
N THR A 6 14.81 8.84 41.37
CA THR A 6 14.40 9.67 40.21
C THR A 6 14.72 9.01 38.88
N PHE A 7 15.91 8.43 38.73
CA PHE A 7 16.29 7.67 37.52
C PHE A 7 15.37 6.46 37.30
N ALA A 8 15.12 5.66 38.35
CA ALA A 8 14.23 4.51 38.27
C ALA A 8 12.80 4.92 37.86
N GLN A 9 12.29 6.01 38.48
CA GLN A 9 10.96 6.54 38.11
C GLN A 9 10.91 7.04 36.67
N ALA A 10 11.93 7.74 36.19
CA ALA A 10 12.01 8.19 34.79
C ALA A 10 12.07 7.00 33.84
N PHE A 11 12.84 5.97 34.15
CA PHE A 11 12.94 4.75 33.37
C PHE A 11 11.60 4.02 33.27
N ILE A 12 10.94 3.76 34.41
CA ILE A 12 9.62 3.13 34.46
C ILE A 12 8.58 3.98 33.69
N GLY A 13 8.60 5.30 33.90
CA GLY A 13 7.69 6.24 33.28
C GLY A 13 7.80 6.24 31.73
N MET A 14 8.99 6.00 31.20
CA MET A 14 9.21 5.85 29.74
C MET A 14 8.45 4.64 29.20
N PHE A 15 8.52 3.48 29.87
CA PHE A 15 7.78 2.28 29.44
C PHE A 15 6.26 2.42 29.61
N GLN A 16 5.82 3.08 30.69
CA GLN A 16 4.40 3.36 30.89
C GLN A 16 3.83 4.28 29.79
N LYS A 17 4.56 5.32 29.41
CA LYS A 17 4.18 6.18 28.27
C LYS A 17 4.15 5.39 26.96
N GLY A 18 5.17 4.57 26.68
CA GLY A 18 5.19 3.70 25.52
C GLY A 18 4.01 2.73 25.48
N GLY A 19 3.68 2.11 26.61
CA GLY A 19 2.50 1.25 26.75
C GLY A 19 1.18 1.98 26.50
N GLY A 20 1.04 3.22 26.97
CA GLY A 20 -0.12 4.08 26.69
C GLY A 20 -0.29 4.39 25.20
N VAL A 21 0.80 4.72 24.52
CA VAL A 21 0.79 4.95 23.06
C VAL A 21 0.41 3.67 22.31
N LEU A 22 0.98 2.54 22.69
CA LEU A 22 0.64 1.24 22.09
C LEU A 22 -0.85 0.91 22.27
N TRP A 23 -1.39 1.13 23.47
CA TRP A 23 -2.80 0.89 23.74
C TRP A 23 -3.72 1.80 22.92
N SER A 24 -3.40 3.09 22.79
CA SER A 24 -4.13 4.02 21.94
C SER A 24 -4.18 3.52 20.49
N TRP A 25 -3.05 3.11 19.91
CA TRP A 25 -3.00 2.57 18.56
C TRP A 25 -3.82 1.28 18.40
N ILE A 26 -3.75 0.38 19.38
CA ILE A 26 -4.55 -0.85 19.35
C ILE A 26 -6.06 -0.52 19.34
N SER A 27 -6.50 0.35 20.25
CA SER A 27 -7.92 0.67 20.41
C SER A 27 -8.51 1.49 19.24
N GLU A 28 -7.73 2.34 18.60
CA GLU A 28 -8.17 3.20 17.51
C GLU A 28 -8.09 2.49 16.14
N ILE A 29 -7.00 1.74 15.90
CA ILE A 29 -6.69 1.19 14.59
C ILE A 29 -7.30 -0.20 14.40
N ILE A 30 -7.13 -1.12 15.34
CA ILE A 30 -7.50 -2.53 15.15
C ILE A 30 -9.00 -2.72 14.87
N PRO A 31 -9.94 -2.10 15.60
CA PRO A 31 -11.36 -2.27 15.31
C PRO A 31 -11.74 -1.81 13.89
N THR A 32 -11.24 -0.65 13.50
CA THR A 32 -11.48 -0.10 12.15
C THR A 32 -10.89 -1.01 11.07
N LEU A 33 -9.67 -1.50 11.26
CA LEU A 33 -9.01 -2.43 10.34
C LEU A 33 -9.80 -3.73 10.18
N VAL A 34 -10.21 -4.34 11.29
CA VAL A 34 -10.97 -5.61 11.25
C VAL A 34 -12.27 -5.44 10.49
N CYS A 35 -13.03 -4.35 10.75
CA CYS A 35 -14.27 -4.05 10.04
C CYS A 35 -14.03 -3.89 8.52
N LEU A 36 -13.00 -3.12 8.13
CA LEU A 36 -12.67 -2.91 6.72
C LEU A 36 -12.21 -4.19 6.04
N LEU A 37 -11.34 -4.98 6.67
CA LEU A 37 -10.88 -6.25 6.13
C LEU A 37 -12.02 -7.26 5.93
N VAL A 38 -12.94 -7.35 6.88
CA VAL A 38 -14.12 -8.23 6.77
C VAL A 38 -15.02 -7.77 5.63
N ALA A 39 -15.30 -6.47 5.52
CA ALA A 39 -16.09 -5.90 4.44
C ALA A 39 -15.46 -6.15 3.06
N MET A 40 -14.14 -5.91 2.92
CA MET A 40 -13.43 -6.13 1.66
C MET A 40 -13.40 -7.62 1.27
N ASN A 41 -13.13 -8.51 2.22
CA ASN A 41 -13.17 -9.95 1.95
C ASN A 41 -14.57 -10.45 1.54
N ALA A 42 -15.63 -9.90 2.15
CA ALA A 42 -17.00 -10.21 1.75
C ALA A 42 -17.28 -9.74 0.31
N LEU A 43 -16.88 -8.52 -0.05
CA LEU A 43 -17.03 -7.99 -1.40
C LEU A 43 -16.28 -8.84 -2.43
N VAL A 44 -15.03 -9.24 -2.16
CA VAL A 44 -14.23 -10.11 -3.04
C VAL A 44 -14.92 -11.46 -3.26
N LYS A 45 -15.51 -12.05 -2.22
CA LYS A 45 -16.27 -13.31 -2.35
C LYS A 45 -17.53 -13.15 -3.18
N ILE A 46 -18.23 -12.02 -3.07
CA ILE A 46 -19.44 -11.72 -3.87
C ILE A 46 -19.07 -11.52 -5.35
N VAL A 47 -17.99 -10.81 -5.64
CA VAL A 47 -17.52 -10.54 -7.01
C VAL A 47 -17.04 -11.81 -7.69
N GLY A 48 -16.28 -12.66 -6.99
CA GLY A 48 -15.70 -13.91 -7.48
C GLY A 48 -14.35 -13.72 -8.18
N ASN A 49 -13.48 -14.70 -8.05
CA ASN A 49 -12.10 -14.64 -8.55
C ASN A 49 -12.01 -14.53 -10.08
N ASP A 50 -12.90 -15.20 -10.82
CA ASP A 50 -12.88 -15.20 -12.30
C ASP A 50 -13.10 -13.81 -12.88
N LYS A 51 -13.95 -12.98 -12.24
CA LYS A 51 -14.16 -11.60 -12.68
C LYS A 51 -12.96 -10.72 -12.39
N ILE A 52 -12.27 -10.98 -11.29
CA ILE A 52 -11.06 -10.27 -10.90
C ILE A 52 -9.93 -10.56 -11.88
N GLU A 53 -9.75 -11.82 -12.26
CA GLU A 53 -8.75 -12.24 -13.26
C GLU A 53 -9.01 -11.59 -14.61
N LYS A 54 -10.26 -11.62 -15.10
CA LYS A 54 -10.67 -10.97 -16.34
C LYS A 54 -10.44 -9.45 -16.28
N PHE A 55 -10.74 -8.81 -15.16
CA PHE A 55 -10.49 -7.40 -14.95
C PHE A 55 -8.99 -7.08 -15.00
N ALA A 56 -8.17 -7.85 -14.30
CA ALA A 56 -6.71 -7.67 -14.30
C ALA A 56 -6.12 -7.86 -15.71
N GLY A 57 -6.57 -8.90 -16.43
CA GLY A 57 -6.17 -9.14 -17.82
C GLY A 57 -6.58 -8.01 -18.76
N ALA A 58 -7.78 -7.46 -18.61
CA ALA A 58 -8.26 -6.32 -19.41
C ALA A 58 -7.44 -5.04 -19.16
N CYS A 59 -6.94 -4.85 -17.92
CA CYS A 59 -6.07 -3.72 -17.59
C CYS A 59 -4.68 -3.80 -18.21
N ALA A 60 -4.27 -4.96 -18.74
CA ALA A 60 -2.91 -5.17 -19.27
C ALA A 60 -2.62 -4.34 -20.53
N GLY A 61 -3.65 -4.00 -21.32
CA GLY A 61 -3.50 -3.37 -22.65
C GLY A 61 -3.04 -1.91 -22.63
N ASN A 62 -3.33 -1.15 -21.56
CA ASN A 62 -3.07 0.29 -21.50
C ASN A 62 -2.24 0.64 -20.25
N PRO A 63 -1.19 1.47 -20.37
CA PRO A 63 -0.39 1.90 -19.22
C PRO A 63 -1.21 2.57 -18.10
N ILE A 64 -2.21 3.36 -18.41
CA ILE A 64 -3.07 4.04 -17.43
C ILE A 64 -3.84 3.00 -16.61
N THR A 65 -4.51 2.07 -17.28
CA THR A 65 -5.27 1.01 -16.61
C THR A 65 -4.35 0.08 -15.82
N ARG A 66 -3.15 -0.19 -16.34
CA ARG A 66 -2.16 -1.08 -15.76
C ARG A 66 -1.49 -0.50 -14.51
N TYR A 67 -1.19 0.81 -14.50
CA TYR A 67 -0.40 1.46 -13.44
C TYR A 67 -1.19 2.42 -12.56
N ILE A 68 -2.45 2.70 -12.89
CA ILE A 68 -3.35 3.46 -12.02
C ILE A 68 -4.52 2.58 -11.59
N VAL A 69 -5.37 2.16 -12.56
CA VAL A 69 -6.64 1.52 -12.23
C VAL A 69 -6.41 0.19 -11.52
N LEU A 70 -5.59 -0.69 -12.09
CA LEU A 70 -5.35 -2.02 -11.54
C LEU A 70 -4.65 -1.96 -10.16
N PRO A 71 -3.58 -1.17 -9.95
CA PRO A 71 -2.97 -1.04 -8.62
C PRO A 71 -3.92 -0.47 -7.58
N VAL A 72 -4.60 0.65 -7.88
CA VAL A 72 -5.52 1.30 -6.91
C VAL A 72 -6.66 0.36 -6.53
N VAL A 73 -7.34 -0.22 -7.51
CA VAL A 73 -8.43 -1.18 -7.27
C VAL A 73 -7.90 -2.44 -6.58
N GLY A 74 -6.75 -2.95 -7.05
CA GLY A 74 -6.13 -4.15 -6.50
C GLY A 74 -5.77 -4.00 -5.03
N VAL A 75 -5.05 -2.94 -4.64
CA VAL A 75 -4.65 -2.77 -3.24
C VAL A 75 -5.84 -2.39 -2.36
N PHE A 76 -6.84 -1.68 -2.89
CA PHE A 76 -8.04 -1.32 -2.15
C PHE A 76 -8.87 -2.55 -1.74
N PHE A 77 -9.13 -3.48 -2.66
CA PHE A 77 -9.95 -4.66 -2.38
C PHE A 77 -9.17 -5.80 -1.73
N PHE A 78 -7.91 -6.00 -2.12
CA PHE A 78 -7.12 -7.15 -1.68
C PHE A 78 -6.08 -6.83 -0.61
N CYS A 79 -5.86 -5.55 -0.31
CA CYS A 79 -4.84 -5.09 0.63
C CYS A 79 -3.41 -5.52 0.21
N ASN A 80 -2.41 -5.16 0.97
CA ASN A 80 -1.06 -5.65 0.83
C ASN A 80 -0.89 -6.95 1.69
N PRO A 81 -0.29 -8.07 1.19
CA PRO A 81 0.39 -8.21 -0.11
C PRO A 81 -0.48 -8.77 -1.25
N MET A 82 -1.75 -9.11 -1.01
CA MET A 82 -2.57 -9.79 -2.02
C MET A 82 -2.82 -8.93 -3.26
N GLY A 83 -2.98 -7.60 -3.10
CA GLY A 83 -3.11 -6.67 -4.23
C GLY A 83 -1.91 -6.73 -5.17
N LEU A 84 -0.70 -6.93 -4.64
CA LEU A 84 0.51 -7.11 -5.44
C LEU A 84 0.48 -8.37 -6.29
N SER A 85 -0.19 -9.43 -5.80
CA SER A 85 -0.29 -10.71 -6.51
C SER A 85 -1.11 -10.65 -7.81
N LEU A 86 -1.91 -9.59 -8.02
CA LEU A 86 -2.64 -9.38 -9.29
C LEU A 86 -1.71 -9.25 -10.48
N GLY A 87 -0.44 -8.88 -10.26
CA GLY A 87 0.57 -8.87 -11.29
C GLY A 87 0.77 -10.21 -12.00
N LYS A 88 0.40 -11.35 -11.38
CA LYS A 88 0.46 -12.67 -12.00
C LYS A 88 -0.41 -12.79 -13.27
N PHE A 89 -1.48 -12.02 -13.35
CA PHE A 89 -2.39 -11.99 -14.48
C PHE A 89 -1.95 -11.04 -15.61
N LEU A 90 -0.82 -10.38 -15.46
CA LEU A 90 -0.23 -9.53 -16.49
C LEU A 90 0.81 -10.29 -17.31
N PRO A 91 1.09 -9.84 -18.55
CA PRO A 91 2.24 -10.32 -19.34
C PRO A 91 3.54 -10.17 -18.57
N GLU A 92 4.49 -11.09 -18.78
CA GLU A 92 5.76 -11.15 -18.04
C GLU A 92 6.53 -9.82 -18.07
N LEU A 93 6.50 -9.13 -19.22
CA LEU A 93 7.16 -7.84 -19.40
C LEU A 93 6.66 -6.77 -18.41
N TYR A 94 5.38 -6.80 -18.07
CA TYR A 94 4.73 -5.74 -17.27
C TYR A 94 4.60 -6.06 -15.78
N LYS A 95 5.00 -7.27 -15.37
CA LYS A 95 4.95 -7.65 -13.94
C LYS A 95 5.83 -6.79 -13.05
N PRO A 96 7.11 -6.50 -13.41
CA PRO A 96 7.96 -5.63 -12.59
C PRO A 96 7.39 -4.22 -12.45
N SER A 97 6.85 -3.67 -13.52
CA SER A 97 6.28 -2.31 -13.56
C SER A 97 4.99 -2.20 -12.76
N TYR A 98 4.14 -3.22 -12.84
CA TYR A 98 2.95 -3.32 -11.98
C TYR A 98 3.34 -3.39 -10.50
N TYR A 99 4.30 -4.26 -10.16
CA TYR A 99 4.77 -4.40 -8.79
C TYR A 99 5.32 -3.08 -8.24
N ALA A 100 6.14 -2.38 -9.03
CA ALA A 100 6.70 -1.09 -8.67
C ALA A 100 5.59 -0.04 -8.41
N SER A 101 4.58 0.03 -9.27
CA SER A 101 3.44 0.93 -9.10
C SER A 101 2.57 0.55 -7.90
N ALA A 102 2.18 -0.72 -7.79
CA ALA A 102 1.27 -1.20 -6.75
C ALA A 102 1.87 -1.09 -5.35
N THR A 103 3.17 -1.36 -5.19
CA THR A 103 3.88 -1.16 -3.92
C THR A 103 3.82 0.30 -3.47
N GLY A 104 4.05 1.25 -4.39
CA GLY A 104 3.92 2.67 -4.07
C GLY A 104 2.49 3.06 -3.70
N GLN A 105 1.49 2.51 -4.39
CA GLN A 105 0.07 2.78 -4.09
C GLN A 105 -0.33 2.29 -2.70
N CYS A 106 0.18 1.15 -2.23
CA CYS A 106 -0.08 0.68 -0.87
C CYS A 106 0.28 1.72 0.19
N HIS A 107 1.36 2.47 -0.01
CA HIS A 107 1.80 3.49 0.94
C HIS A 107 1.01 4.79 0.81
N THR A 108 0.79 5.25 -0.40
CA THR A 108 0.16 6.56 -0.64
C THR A 108 -1.35 6.56 -0.39
N LEU A 109 -2.00 5.40 -0.49
CA LEU A 109 -3.41 5.23 -0.16
C LEU A 109 -3.66 4.94 1.33
N ASN A 110 -2.63 4.53 2.08
CA ASN A 110 -2.75 4.04 3.45
C ASN A 110 -3.31 5.08 4.43
N GLY A 111 -3.03 6.35 4.20
CA GLY A 111 -3.55 7.45 5.02
C GLY A 111 -5.06 7.62 4.93
N MET A 112 -5.64 7.39 3.74
CA MET A 112 -7.08 7.47 3.51
C MET A 112 -7.76 6.13 3.78
N PHE A 113 -7.08 5.01 3.49
CA PHE A 113 -7.61 3.65 3.59
C PHE A 113 -6.66 2.76 4.40
N PRO A 114 -6.72 2.80 5.75
CA PRO A 114 -5.75 2.13 6.63
C PRO A 114 -5.65 0.62 6.43
N HIS A 115 -6.70 -0.02 5.92
CA HIS A 115 -6.74 -1.47 5.67
C HIS A 115 -5.85 -1.92 4.51
N ILE A 116 -5.41 -1.00 3.63
CA ILE A 116 -4.59 -1.35 2.47
C ILE A 116 -3.24 -1.90 2.92
N ASN A 117 -2.60 -1.25 3.89
CA ASN A 117 -1.28 -1.66 4.39
C ASN A 117 -1.17 -1.47 5.91
N PRO A 118 -1.90 -2.27 6.70
CA PRO A 118 -1.95 -2.10 8.14
C PRO A 118 -0.60 -2.29 8.82
N GLY A 119 0.27 -3.15 8.27
CA GLY A 119 1.61 -3.41 8.82
C GLY A 119 2.54 -2.21 8.79
N GLU A 120 2.31 -1.26 7.89
CA GLU A 120 3.14 -0.05 7.73
C GLU A 120 2.35 1.25 8.01
N LEU A 121 1.15 1.14 8.57
CA LEU A 121 0.32 2.29 8.91
C LEU A 121 1.02 3.24 9.89
N PHE A 122 1.87 2.72 10.76
CA PHE A 122 2.63 3.51 11.73
C PHE A 122 3.52 4.58 11.08
N VAL A 123 4.02 4.34 9.87
CA VAL A 123 4.83 5.31 9.13
C VAL A 123 3.99 6.54 8.79
N TYR A 124 2.80 6.33 8.24
CA TYR A 124 1.86 7.42 7.93
C TYR A 124 1.42 8.13 9.21
N LEU A 125 1.06 7.39 10.27
CA LEU A 125 0.59 7.96 11.54
C LEU A 125 1.67 8.81 12.21
N GLY A 126 2.95 8.43 12.12
CA GLY A 126 4.05 9.25 12.63
C GLY A 126 4.08 10.64 11.99
N ILE A 127 3.89 10.72 10.68
CA ILE A 127 3.81 11.99 9.93
C ILE A 127 2.52 12.75 10.27
N ALA A 128 1.38 12.04 10.27
CA ALA A 128 0.08 12.63 10.57
C ALA A 128 0.02 13.24 11.98
N ASN A 129 0.60 12.56 12.98
CA ASN A 129 0.71 13.08 14.34
C ASN A 129 1.55 14.34 14.42
N GLY A 130 2.69 14.40 13.67
CA GLY A 130 3.48 15.62 13.57
C GLY A 130 2.69 16.78 12.96
N ILE A 131 1.92 16.54 11.90
CA ILE A 131 1.04 17.52 11.25
C ILE A 131 -0.05 18.01 12.23
N THR A 132 -0.68 17.10 12.95
CA THR A 132 -1.73 17.43 13.93
C THR A 132 -1.17 18.24 15.10
N THR A 133 0.05 17.94 15.57
CA THR A 133 0.73 18.71 16.61
C THR A 133 0.96 20.18 16.20
N LEU A 134 1.10 20.45 14.91
CA LEU A 134 1.20 21.79 14.35
C LEU A 134 -0.18 22.47 14.12
N GLY A 135 -1.28 21.83 14.56
CA GLY A 135 -2.64 22.35 14.38
C GLY A 135 -3.19 22.19 12.95
N LEU A 136 -2.53 21.38 12.10
CA LEU A 136 -2.96 21.13 10.73
C LEU A 136 -3.82 19.86 10.62
N ASN A 137 -4.61 19.77 9.54
CA ASN A 137 -5.54 18.66 9.34
C ASN A 137 -4.86 17.46 8.69
N SER A 138 -4.86 16.30 9.38
CA SER A 138 -4.28 15.06 8.87
C SER A 138 -5.06 14.46 7.68
N VAL A 139 -6.36 14.77 7.52
CA VAL A 139 -7.17 14.33 6.38
C VAL A 139 -6.74 15.04 5.08
N ASP A 140 -6.38 16.33 5.18
CA ASP A 140 -5.81 17.07 4.05
C ASP A 140 -4.48 16.44 3.60
N LEU A 141 -3.65 16.04 4.55
CA LEU A 141 -2.43 15.28 4.27
C LEU A 141 -2.74 13.98 3.53
N ALA A 142 -3.71 13.18 4.02
CA ALA A 142 -4.10 11.92 3.41
C ALA A 142 -4.57 12.09 1.96
N LEU A 143 -5.39 13.12 1.69
CA LEU A 143 -5.87 13.44 0.35
C LEU A 143 -4.73 13.84 -0.59
N ARG A 144 -3.78 14.65 -0.13
CA ARG A 144 -2.60 15.03 -0.92
C ARG A 144 -1.72 13.83 -1.24
N TYR A 145 -1.50 12.93 -0.27
CA TYR A 145 -0.78 11.68 -0.49
C TYR A 145 -1.44 10.81 -1.56
N LEU A 146 -2.77 10.68 -1.52
CA LEU A 146 -3.54 9.95 -2.51
C LEU A 146 -3.34 10.55 -3.92
N LEU A 147 -3.57 11.85 -4.08
CA LEU A 147 -3.51 12.52 -5.39
C LEU A 147 -2.11 12.49 -5.99
N ILE A 148 -1.09 12.87 -5.21
CA ILE A 148 0.30 12.83 -5.64
C ILE A 148 0.74 11.38 -5.87
N GLY A 149 0.28 10.46 -5.03
CA GLY A 149 0.57 9.04 -5.14
C GLY A 149 0.12 8.43 -6.47
N ILE A 150 -1.08 8.76 -6.95
CA ILE A 150 -1.57 8.29 -8.25
C ILE A 150 -0.60 8.70 -9.37
N VAL A 151 -0.19 9.96 -9.39
CA VAL A 151 0.70 10.48 -10.44
C VAL A 151 2.10 9.85 -10.35
N ILE A 152 2.71 9.86 -9.14
CA ILE A 152 4.08 9.36 -8.96
C ILE A 152 4.15 7.86 -9.21
N ASN A 153 3.17 7.09 -8.76
CA ASN A 153 3.20 5.64 -8.94
C ASN A 153 2.87 5.22 -10.38
N PHE A 154 2.10 6.02 -11.11
CA PHE A 154 1.98 5.86 -12.56
C PHE A 154 3.35 6.06 -13.24
N LEU A 155 4.04 7.16 -12.95
CA LEU A 155 5.37 7.43 -13.49
C LEU A 155 6.37 6.34 -13.11
N ARG A 156 6.32 5.87 -11.88
CA ARG A 156 7.16 4.78 -11.39
C ARG A 156 6.96 3.49 -12.18
N GLY A 157 5.71 3.10 -12.44
CA GLY A 157 5.39 1.95 -13.28
C GLY A 157 5.91 2.15 -14.70
N TRP A 158 5.68 3.32 -15.27
CA TRP A 158 6.09 3.64 -16.63
C TRP A 158 7.62 3.67 -16.80
N VAL A 159 8.34 4.31 -15.89
CA VAL A 159 9.82 4.30 -15.89
C VAL A 159 10.35 2.86 -15.73
N THR A 160 9.67 2.02 -14.94
CA THR A 160 10.06 0.62 -14.77
C THR A 160 9.90 -0.18 -16.07
N ASP A 161 8.96 0.15 -16.95
CA ASP A 161 8.90 -0.47 -18.29
C ASP A 161 10.19 -0.22 -19.08
N PHE A 162 10.71 1.01 -19.07
CA PHE A 162 11.95 1.35 -19.79
C PHE A 162 13.16 0.63 -19.18
N THR A 163 13.27 0.62 -17.86
CA THR A 163 14.38 -0.07 -17.17
C THR A 163 14.32 -1.57 -17.37
N THR A 164 13.11 -2.17 -17.36
CA THR A 164 12.91 -3.59 -17.67
C THR A 164 13.35 -3.92 -19.09
N ALA A 165 12.94 -3.09 -20.07
CA ALA A 165 13.34 -3.28 -21.47
C ALA A 165 14.86 -3.14 -21.68
N TYR A 166 15.49 -2.21 -20.95
CA TYR A 166 16.95 -2.05 -20.97
C TYR A 166 17.66 -3.28 -20.41
N VAL A 167 17.25 -3.78 -19.23
CA VAL A 167 17.85 -4.96 -18.60
C VAL A 167 17.64 -6.22 -19.45
N GLN A 168 16.48 -6.40 -20.06
CA GLN A 168 16.23 -7.50 -21.00
C GLN A 168 17.26 -7.52 -22.14
N LYS A 169 17.50 -6.34 -22.75
CA LYS A 169 18.47 -6.21 -23.85
C LYS A 169 19.89 -6.53 -23.37
N GLN A 170 20.25 -6.09 -22.18
CA GLN A 170 21.57 -6.32 -21.59
C GLN A 170 21.81 -7.79 -21.25
N GLN A 171 20.77 -8.50 -20.78
CA GLN A 171 20.87 -9.91 -20.39
C GLN A 171 20.56 -10.88 -21.55
N GLY A 172 20.18 -10.40 -22.72
CA GLY A 172 19.83 -11.25 -23.87
C GLY A 172 18.56 -12.10 -23.66
N ILE A 173 17.67 -11.72 -22.73
CA ILE A 173 16.41 -12.41 -22.47
C ILE A 173 15.24 -11.67 -23.09
N SER A 174 14.17 -12.42 -23.42
CA SER A 174 12.95 -11.90 -24.02
C SER A 174 11.76 -12.24 -23.12
N LEU A 175 11.10 -11.22 -22.56
CA LEU A 175 9.88 -11.38 -21.78
C LEU A 175 8.65 -11.21 -22.69
N SER A 176 7.66 -12.07 -22.52
CA SER A 176 6.45 -12.05 -23.32
C SER A 176 5.62 -10.79 -23.06
N LYS A 177 5.11 -10.18 -24.15
CA LYS A 177 4.11 -9.12 -24.11
C LYS A 177 2.68 -9.67 -24.15
N GLN A 178 2.51 -10.96 -24.37
CA GLN A 178 1.21 -11.61 -24.46
C GLN A 178 0.87 -12.27 -23.13
N LEU A 179 -0.41 -12.26 -22.78
CA LEU A 179 -0.92 -13.05 -21.66
C LEU A 179 -0.68 -14.53 -21.97
N LYS A 180 -0.16 -15.28 -21.01
CA LYS A 180 -0.20 -16.74 -21.10
C LYS A 180 -1.67 -17.13 -20.94
N THR A 181 -2.31 -17.54 -22.02
CA THR A 181 -3.56 -18.29 -21.94
C THR A 181 -3.26 -19.62 -21.22
N ALA A 182 -3.88 -19.77 -20.04
CA ALA A 182 -3.85 -21.02 -19.30
C ALA A 182 -4.65 -22.09 -20.04
#